data_81d92c2ad10cc9c2e5e381a0f647ee3b
#
_entry.id   81d92c2ad10cc9c2e5e381a0f647ee3b
#
_cell.length_a   1.000
_cell.length_b   1.000
_cell.length_c   1.000
_cell.angle_alpha   90.00
_cell.angle_beta   90.00
_cell.angle_gamma   90.00
#
_symmetry.space_group_name_H-M   'P 1'
#
loop_
_entity.id
_entity.type
_entity.pdbx_description
1 polymer ?
#
loop_
_entity_poly.entity_id
_entity_poly.type
_entity_poly.pdbx_seq_one_letter_code
_entity_poly.pdbx_strand_id
1 'polypeptide(L)'
;ADFRKGATSLFEASDGWTNGNPFDCGWTKNNTSFDNGVLNLTIDKDSSGQYNYTGAEYRSLEHYHYGYYETSMKAIKNDGVVSSFFTYTGPSENNPWDEIDVEVLGKDTTKVQLNYYTNGVGNHEYMYDLGFDASEGYHTYGFDWQKDYITWYVDGKAVYTATSNIPSTAGKIMMNVWPGIGVNDWLKPFDGKTPLTASYE
;
A
#
# COMPACT_ATOMS: atom_id res chain seq x y z
N ALA A 1 0.21 -9.24 -12.48
CA ALA A 1 1.37 -10.06 -12.15
C ALA A 1 0.90 -11.39 -11.56
N ASP A 2 1.69 -12.42 -11.71
CA ASP A 2 1.41 -13.75 -11.17
C ASP A 2 2.60 -14.17 -10.30
N PHE A 3 2.50 -13.97 -9.00
CA PHE A 3 3.59 -14.21 -8.05
C PHE A 3 3.90 -15.69 -7.81
N ARG A 4 3.03 -16.61 -8.29
CA ARG A 4 3.32 -18.05 -8.27
C ARG A 4 4.56 -18.38 -9.12
N LYS A 5 4.91 -17.52 -10.05
CA LYS A 5 6.11 -17.63 -10.89
C LYS A 5 7.31 -16.87 -10.33
N GLY A 6 7.20 -16.30 -9.14
CA GLY A 6 8.22 -15.46 -8.52
C GLY A 6 8.21 -14.02 -9.04
N ALA A 7 9.38 -13.38 -9.05
CA ALA A 7 9.53 -12.01 -9.52
C ALA A 7 9.08 -11.86 -10.98
N THR A 8 8.53 -10.72 -11.30
CA THR A 8 8.06 -10.38 -12.65
C THR A 8 8.90 -9.24 -13.22
N SER A 9 9.11 -9.25 -14.55
CA SER A 9 9.78 -8.15 -15.26
C SER A 9 8.96 -6.85 -15.33
N LEU A 10 7.72 -6.87 -14.84
CA LEU A 10 6.83 -5.69 -14.86
C LEU A 10 6.98 -4.81 -13.61
N PHE A 11 7.63 -5.33 -12.57
CA PHE A 11 7.76 -4.68 -11.27
C PHE A 11 9.20 -4.73 -10.76
N GLU A 12 9.51 -3.83 -9.84
CA GLU A 12 10.79 -3.81 -9.12
C GLU A 12 10.57 -3.52 -7.64
N ALA A 13 11.52 -3.98 -6.81
CA ALA A 13 11.56 -3.62 -5.40
C ALA A 13 12.26 -2.27 -5.23
N SER A 14 11.68 -1.39 -4.42
CA SER A 14 12.35 -0.15 -4.00
C SER A 14 13.56 -0.47 -3.13
N ASP A 15 14.67 0.20 -3.36
CA ASP A 15 15.93 -0.12 -2.67
C ASP A 15 16.83 1.12 -2.53
N GLY A 16 17.21 1.43 -1.29
CA GLY A 16 18.24 2.43 -1.01
C GLY A 16 17.75 3.85 -0.74
N TRP A 17 16.47 4.08 -0.55
CA TRP A 17 15.96 5.42 -0.18
C TRP A 17 14.83 5.35 0.86
N THR A 18 14.50 6.50 1.41
CA THR A 18 13.35 6.70 2.30
C THR A 18 12.39 7.72 1.71
N ASN A 19 11.11 7.58 2.02
CA ASN A 19 10.12 8.62 1.72
C ASN A 19 10.18 9.77 2.74
N GLY A 20 10.91 9.60 3.85
CA GLY A 20 10.88 10.54 4.96
C GLY A 20 9.60 10.39 5.79
N ASN A 21 9.50 11.17 6.89
CA ASN A 21 8.33 11.15 7.74
C ASN A 21 7.03 11.34 6.93
N PRO A 22 5.97 10.57 7.22
CA PRO A 22 5.75 9.73 8.41
C PRO A 22 6.29 8.29 8.29
N PHE A 23 7.05 7.94 7.25
CA PHE A 23 7.62 6.61 7.04
C PHE A 23 8.89 6.47 7.89
N ASP A 24 8.85 5.67 8.96
CA ASP A 24 10.01 5.45 9.83
C ASP A 24 10.88 4.29 9.31
N CYS A 25 11.17 4.32 8.02
CA CYS A 25 11.97 3.27 7.38
C CYS A 25 12.68 3.74 6.12
N GLY A 26 13.75 3.01 5.78
CA GLY A 26 14.31 2.98 4.44
C GLY A 26 13.81 1.77 3.68
N TRP A 27 13.62 1.90 2.37
CA TRP A 27 13.25 0.79 1.53
C TRP A 27 14.45 -0.08 1.23
N THR A 28 14.28 -1.40 1.34
CA THR A 28 15.29 -2.36 0.93
C THR A 28 14.68 -3.53 0.17
N LYS A 29 15.29 -3.88 -0.95
CA LYS A 29 14.90 -5.05 -1.75
C LYS A 29 15.04 -6.36 -0.95
N ASN A 30 15.88 -6.38 0.08
CA ASN A 30 16.08 -7.55 0.94
C ASN A 30 14.82 -7.92 1.72
N ASN A 31 13.89 -6.98 1.88
CA ASN A 31 12.60 -7.21 2.56
C ASN A 31 11.48 -7.63 1.59
N THR A 32 11.80 -7.81 0.31
CA THR A 32 10.89 -8.31 -0.71
C THR A 32 11.30 -9.72 -1.09
N SER A 33 10.43 -10.70 -0.92
CA SER A 33 10.69 -12.09 -1.26
C SER A 33 9.49 -12.75 -1.92
N PHE A 34 9.78 -13.83 -2.64
CA PHE A 34 8.77 -14.66 -3.28
C PHE A 34 8.91 -16.07 -2.73
N ASP A 35 7.91 -16.53 -2.01
CA ASP A 35 7.92 -17.83 -1.37
C ASP A 35 6.52 -18.44 -1.40
N ASN A 36 6.43 -19.72 -1.71
CA ASN A 36 5.16 -20.46 -1.80
C ASN A 36 4.11 -19.80 -2.73
N GLY A 37 4.56 -19.14 -3.79
CA GLY A 37 3.68 -18.54 -4.78
C GLY A 37 3.11 -17.18 -4.41
N VAL A 38 3.63 -16.55 -3.36
CA VAL A 38 3.20 -15.22 -2.91
C VAL A 38 4.37 -14.25 -2.85
N LEU A 39 4.07 -12.97 -3.01
CA LEU A 39 4.98 -11.89 -2.71
C LEU A 39 4.88 -11.57 -1.21
N ASN A 40 6.02 -11.56 -0.52
CA ASN A 40 6.12 -11.19 0.88
C ASN A 40 6.85 -9.86 1.01
N LEU A 41 6.23 -8.91 1.72
CA LEU A 41 6.81 -7.62 2.06
C LEU A 41 6.96 -7.53 3.58
N THR A 42 8.19 -7.24 4.03
CA THR A 42 8.56 -7.34 5.45
C THR A 42 9.04 -6.01 6.01
N ILE A 43 8.62 -5.71 7.24
CA ILE A 43 9.19 -4.67 8.09
C ILE A 43 10.19 -5.32 9.03
N ASP A 44 11.40 -4.77 9.12
CA ASP A 44 12.44 -5.28 10.01
C ASP A 44 13.24 -4.12 10.62
N LYS A 45 14.12 -4.44 11.55
CA LYS A 45 15.10 -3.47 12.06
C LYS A 45 16.11 -3.14 10.97
N ASP A 46 16.57 -1.90 10.96
CA ASP A 46 17.68 -1.53 10.09
C ASP A 46 19.02 -1.87 10.74
N SER A 47 19.64 -2.97 10.29
CA SER A 47 20.94 -3.40 10.79
C SER A 47 22.08 -2.44 10.45
N SER A 48 21.92 -1.58 9.45
CA SER A 48 22.91 -0.54 9.10
C SER A 48 22.90 0.64 10.06
N GLY A 49 21.81 0.84 10.80
CA GLY A 49 21.63 1.96 11.73
C GLY A 49 21.34 3.29 11.05
N GLN A 50 21.17 3.32 9.72
CA GLN A 50 20.84 4.54 8.98
C GLN A 50 19.42 5.02 9.28
N TYR A 51 18.48 4.07 9.41
CA TYR A 51 17.09 4.32 9.79
C TYR A 51 16.75 3.49 11.02
N ASN A 52 15.63 3.76 11.65
CA ASN A 52 15.15 2.91 12.76
C ASN A 52 14.73 1.52 12.25
N TYR A 53 14.08 1.50 11.07
CA TYR A 53 13.55 0.27 10.47
C TYR A 53 13.81 0.23 8.98
N THR A 54 13.61 -0.96 8.41
CA THR A 54 13.50 -1.16 6.96
C THR A 54 12.07 -1.57 6.64
N GLY A 55 11.55 -1.05 5.55
CA GLY A 55 10.28 -1.45 4.96
C GLY A 55 10.48 -2.10 3.60
N ALA A 56 9.39 -2.49 2.98
CA ALA A 56 9.40 -3.07 1.65
C ALA A 56 8.35 -2.39 0.77
N GLU A 57 8.74 -2.12 -0.47
CA GLU A 57 7.86 -1.60 -1.51
C GLU A 57 8.15 -2.31 -2.82
N TYR A 58 7.08 -2.77 -3.47
CA TYR A 58 7.13 -3.38 -4.79
C TYR A 58 6.28 -2.56 -5.74
N ARG A 59 6.85 -2.12 -6.88
CA ARG A 59 6.19 -1.15 -7.74
C ARG A 59 6.35 -1.47 -9.21
N SER A 60 5.35 -1.13 -10.02
CA SER A 60 5.43 -1.31 -11.46
C SER A 60 6.49 -0.40 -12.08
N LEU A 61 7.11 -0.85 -13.16
CA LEU A 61 8.04 -0.05 -13.96
C LEU A 61 7.29 1.01 -14.76
N GLU A 62 6.14 0.63 -15.32
CA GLU A 62 5.32 1.50 -16.16
C GLU A 62 4.23 2.21 -15.35
N HIS A 63 3.71 3.30 -15.90
CA HIS A 63 2.55 4.01 -15.41
C HIS A 63 1.30 3.47 -16.09
N TYR A 64 0.22 3.35 -15.34
CA TYR A 64 -1.09 2.87 -15.81
C TYR A 64 -2.15 3.93 -15.53
N HIS A 65 -3.20 3.94 -16.34
CA HIS A 65 -4.24 4.96 -16.29
C HIS A 65 -5.60 4.32 -15.92
N TYR A 66 -6.70 4.87 -16.44
CA TYR A 66 -8.05 4.39 -16.13
C TYR A 66 -8.20 2.88 -16.33
N GLY A 67 -8.89 2.24 -15.42
CA GLY A 67 -9.14 0.81 -15.46
C GLY A 67 -9.40 0.22 -14.07
N TYR A 68 -9.47 -1.10 -14.04
CA TYR A 68 -9.68 -1.87 -12.82
C TYR A 68 -8.35 -2.40 -12.27
N TYR A 69 -8.13 -2.19 -10.97
CA TYR A 69 -6.93 -2.58 -10.24
C TYR A 69 -7.32 -3.46 -9.07
N GLU A 70 -6.66 -4.59 -8.90
CA GLU A 70 -6.98 -5.53 -7.83
C GLU A 70 -5.75 -6.28 -7.36
N THR A 71 -5.70 -6.57 -6.08
CA THR A 71 -4.74 -7.47 -5.46
C THR A 71 -5.42 -8.39 -4.45
N SER A 72 -4.85 -9.57 -4.24
CA SER A 72 -5.17 -10.43 -3.12
C SER A 72 -4.11 -10.19 -2.04
N MET A 73 -4.53 -9.81 -0.83
CA MET A 73 -3.61 -9.38 0.23
C MET A 73 -4.01 -9.96 1.58
N LYS A 74 -2.99 -10.35 2.34
CA LYS A 74 -3.07 -10.66 3.78
C LYS A 74 -2.24 -9.63 4.52
N ALA A 75 -2.88 -8.76 5.29
CA ALA A 75 -2.27 -7.59 5.92
C ALA A 75 -1.59 -7.89 7.25
N ILE A 76 -0.76 -6.98 7.71
CA ILE A 76 -0.11 -7.03 9.02
C ILE A 76 -1.06 -6.50 10.10
N LYS A 77 -1.19 -7.25 11.21
CA LYS A 77 -1.86 -6.80 12.43
C LYS A 77 -0.82 -6.39 13.46
N ASN A 78 -0.61 -5.10 13.62
CA ASN A 78 0.28 -4.52 14.63
C ASN A 78 0.06 -3.01 14.68
N ASP A 79 -0.01 -2.42 15.87
CA ASP A 79 -0.11 -0.96 15.99
C ASP A 79 1.05 -0.28 15.28
N GLY A 80 0.78 0.85 14.65
CA GLY A 80 1.80 1.71 14.06
C GLY A 80 2.27 1.34 12.67
N VAL A 81 1.65 0.34 12.01
CA VAL A 81 2.08 -0.10 10.66
C VAL A 81 0.95 -0.03 9.64
N VAL A 82 1.33 0.08 8.38
CA VAL A 82 0.44 0.09 7.22
C VAL A 82 0.80 -1.02 6.26
N SER A 83 -0.21 -1.71 5.72
CA SER A 83 -0.12 -2.60 4.57
C SER A 83 -1.00 -2.03 3.46
N SER A 84 -0.46 -1.82 2.26
CA SER A 84 -1.13 -1.03 1.23
C SER A 84 -1.12 -1.65 -0.17
N PHE A 85 -2.07 -1.19 -0.96
CA PHE A 85 -2.13 -1.36 -2.42
C PHE A 85 -2.67 -0.07 -3.01
N PHE A 86 -1.92 0.54 -3.96
CA PHE A 86 -2.27 1.86 -4.48
C PHE A 86 -1.68 2.13 -5.84
N THR A 87 -2.15 3.19 -6.49
CA THR A 87 -1.48 3.80 -7.64
C THR A 87 -0.96 5.18 -7.24
N TYR A 88 0.21 5.55 -7.75
CA TYR A 88 0.88 6.79 -7.38
C TYR A 88 1.67 7.38 -8.54
N THR A 89 1.60 8.69 -8.69
CA THR A 89 2.57 9.53 -9.39
C THR A 89 2.71 10.85 -8.64
N GLY A 90 3.82 11.55 -8.85
CA GLY A 90 4.05 12.79 -8.12
C GLY A 90 5.21 13.63 -8.62
N PRO A 91 5.58 14.66 -7.86
CA PRO A 91 6.57 15.66 -8.28
C PRO A 91 7.95 15.11 -8.64
N SER A 92 8.38 14.00 -8.03
CA SER A 92 9.64 13.35 -8.38
C SER A 92 9.68 12.83 -9.81
N GLU A 93 8.51 12.67 -10.43
CA GLU A 93 8.33 12.23 -11.82
C GLU A 93 7.86 13.37 -12.73
N ASN A 94 7.93 14.63 -12.26
CA ASN A 94 7.43 15.83 -12.94
C ASN A 94 5.92 15.78 -13.21
N ASN A 95 5.17 15.11 -12.35
CA ASN A 95 3.72 14.97 -12.42
C ASN A 95 3.06 15.60 -11.19
N PRO A 96 1.77 15.97 -11.28
CA PRO A 96 1.00 16.27 -10.08
C PRO A 96 0.94 15.04 -9.17
N TRP A 97 0.80 15.24 -7.88
CA TRP A 97 0.59 14.14 -6.94
C TRP A 97 -0.86 13.64 -7.09
N ASP A 98 -1.01 12.55 -7.82
CA ASP A 98 -2.25 11.81 -8.02
C ASP A 98 -2.08 10.40 -7.47
N GLU A 99 -3.00 9.96 -6.60
CA GLU A 99 -2.87 8.71 -5.84
C GLU A 99 -4.24 8.14 -5.51
N ILE A 100 -4.39 6.82 -5.57
CA ILE A 100 -5.60 6.11 -5.16
C ILE A 100 -5.17 4.97 -4.24
N ASP A 101 -5.74 4.94 -3.02
CA ASP A 101 -5.24 4.10 -1.94
C ASP A 101 -6.24 3.05 -1.46
N VAL A 102 -5.68 1.89 -1.14
CA VAL A 102 -6.24 0.89 -0.24
C VAL A 102 -5.21 0.66 0.87
N GLU A 103 -5.56 1.01 2.10
CA GLU A 103 -4.66 0.90 3.24
C GLU A 103 -5.31 0.14 4.39
N VAL A 104 -4.71 -0.98 4.79
CA VAL A 104 -5.05 -1.65 6.04
C VAL A 104 -4.14 -1.09 7.13
N LEU A 105 -4.74 -0.44 8.13
CA LEU A 105 -4.02 0.08 9.28
C LEU A 105 -3.91 -1.06 10.31
N GLY A 106 -2.69 -1.45 10.62
CA GLY A 106 -2.43 -2.60 11.50
C GLY A 106 -3.03 -2.50 12.89
N LYS A 107 -3.38 -1.28 13.34
CA LYS A 107 -4.06 -1.05 14.62
C LYS A 107 -5.48 -1.60 14.69
N ASP A 108 -6.14 -1.74 13.52
CA ASP A 108 -7.49 -2.31 13.40
C ASP A 108 -7.66 -2.95 12.02
N THR A 109 -7.34 -4.21 11.92
CA THR A 109 -7.40 -4.99 10.69
C THR A 109 -8.80 -5.48 10.33
N THR A 110 -9.82 -5.09 11.08
CA THR A 110 -11.23 -5.31 10.73
C THR A 110 -11.79 -4.23 9.80
N LYS A 111 -10.98 -3.22 9.49
CA LYS A 111 -11.32 -2.09 8.63
C LYS A 111 -10.28 -1.89 7.54
N VAL A 112 -10.68 -1.21 6.48
CA VAL A 112 -9.78 -0.72 5.43
C VAL A 112 -10.03 0.77 5.22
N GLN A 113 -8.93 1.53 5.08
CA GLN A 113 -9.00 2.94 4.70
C GLN A 113 -8.88 3.06 3.20
N LEU A 114 -9.86 3.71 2.60
CA LEU A 114 -9.89 4.10 1.19
C LEU A 114 -9.64 5.59 1.11
N ASN A 115 -8.78 6.01 0.19
CA ASN A 115 -8.42 7.42 0.07
C ASN A 115 -7.97 7.74 -1.37
N TYR A 116 -7.87 9.00 -1.70
CA TYR A 116 -7.23 9.45 -2.92
C TYR A 116 -6.73 10.89 -2.80
N TYR A 117 -5.74 11.21 -3.62
CA TYR A 117 -5.15 12.53 -3.74
C TYR A 117 -5.25 12.98 -5.19
N THR A 118 -5.64 14.22 -5.39
CA THR A 118 -5.71 14.84 -6.71
C THR A 118 -4.95 16.14 -6.67
N ASN A 119 -3.88 16.23 -7.45
CA ASN A 119 -2.97 17.37 -7.43
C ASN A 119 -2.52 17.74 -6.01
N GLY A 120 -2.20 16.72 -5.21
CA GLY A 120 -1.75 16.86 -3.82
C GLY A 120 -2.86 17.12 -2.79
N VAL A 121 -4.11 17.22 -3.22
CA VAL A 121 -5.24 17.46 -2.32
C VAL A 121 -5.81 16.12 -1.86
N GLY A 122 -5.68 15.84 -0.57
CA GLY A 122 -6.23 14.67 0.11
C GLY A 122 -7.57 14.97 0.80
N ASN A 123 -7.73 14.45 2.02
CA ASN A 123 -8.96 14.57 2.84
C ASN A 123 -10.18 13.88 2.20
N HIS A 124 -9.92 12.73 1.57
CA HIS A 124 -10.95 11.89 0.96
C HIS A 124 -11.05 10.53 1.66
N GLU A 125 -10.59 10.44 2.90
CA GLU A 125 -10.55 9.18 3.65
C GLU A 125 -11.96 8.65 3.88
N TYR A 126 -12.12 7.35 3.62
CA TYR A 126 -13.32 6.60 3.93
C TYR A 126 -12.92 5.29 4.60
N MET A 127 -13.41 5.06 5.83
CA MET A 127 -13.18 3.82 6.57
C MET A 127 -14.33 2.85 6.31
N TYR A 128 -14.00 1.67 5.82
CA TYR A 128 -14.96 0.60 5.55
C TYR A 128 -14.77 -0.55 6.53
N ASP A 129 -15.87 -0.98 7.17
CA ASP A 129 -15.90 -2.16 8.03
C ASP A 129 -15.93 -3.43 7.17
N LEU A 130 -14.87 -4.25 7.26
CA LEU A 130 -14.70 -5.41 6.39
C LEU A 130 -15.66 -6.56 6.71
N GLY A 131 -16.02 -6.75 7.98
CA GLY A 131 -16.76 -7.92 8.44
C GLY A 131 -15.88 -9.16 8.63
N PHE A 132 -14.55 -9.01 8.49
CA PHE A 132 -13.53 -10.03 8.72
C PHE A 132 -12.23 -9.35 9.19
N ASP A 133 -11.27 -10.15 9.61
CA ASP A 133 -9.92 -9.66 9.96
C ASP A 133 -8.98 -9.85 8.77
N ALA A 134 -8.52 -8.74 8.19
CA ALA A 134 -7.64 -8.71 7.01
C ALA A 134 -6.26 -9.36 7.25
N SER A 135 -5.88 -9.59 8.51
CA SER A 135 -4.63 -10.24 8.88
C SER A 135 -4.72 -11.76 8.96
N GLU A 136 -5.92 -12.31 8.95
CA GLU A 136 -6.14 -13.76 9.14
C GLU A 136 -6.22 -14.54 7.84
N GLY A 137 -6.33 -13.90 6.71
CA GLY A 137 -6.43 -14.56 5.41
C GLY A 137 -6.33 -13.61 4.25
N TYR A 138 -6.30 -14.19 3.05
CA TYR A 138 -6.28 -13.42 1.81
C TYR A 138 -7.68 -12.98 1.42
N HIS A 139 -7.81 -11.70 1.08
CA HIS A 139 -9.00 -11.11 0.51
C HIS A 139 -8.62 -10.24 -0.67
N THR A 140 -9.51 -10.04 -1.61
CA THR A 140 -9.26 -9.17 -2.75
C THR A 140 -9.69 -7.74 -2.44
N TYR A 141 -8.82 -6.81 -2.80
CA TYR A 141 -9.02 -5.37 -2.66
C TYR A 141 -8.74 -4.72 -3.99
N GLY A 142 -9.61 -3.84 -4.43
CA GLY A 142 -9.41 -3.20 -5.70
C GLY A 142 -10.17 -1.91 -5.87
N PHE A 143 -9.98 -1.28 -7.02
CA PHE A 143 -10.73 -0.09 -7.41
C PHE A 143 -10.86 -0.01 -8.92
N ASP A 144 -12.03 0.43 -9.37
CA ASP A 144 -12.30 0.82 -10.74
C ASP A 144 -12.12 2.33 -10.85
N TRP A 145 -11.05 2.75 -11.50
CA TRP A 145 -10.70 4.14 -11.70
C TRP A 145 -11.10 4.58 -13.10
N GLN A 146 -12.03 5.52 -13.17
CA GLN A 146 -12.51 6.10 -14.40
C GLN A 146 -12.36 7.63 -14.35
N LYS A 147 -12.64 8.29 -15.46
CA LYS A 147 -12.51 9.75 -15.56
C LYS A 147 -13.34 10.51 -14.51
N ASP A 148 -14.55 10.02 -14.24
CA ASP A 148 -15.53 10.74 -13.42
C ASP A 148 -15.82 10.07 -12.08
N TYR A 149 -15.23 8.89 -11.79
CA TYR A 149 -15.44 8.20 -10.54
C TYR A 149 -14.32 7.22 -10.20
N ILE A 150 -14.25 6.88 -8.92
CA ILE A 150 -13.50 5.71 -8.42
C ILE A 150 -14.49 4.88 -7.61
N THR A 151 -14.62 3.59 -7.92
CA THR A 151 -15.37 2.66 -7.09
C THR A 151 -14.42 1.64 -6.50
N TRP A 152 -14.38 1.52 -5.16
CA TRP A 152 -13.60 0.50 -4.49
C TRP A 152 -14.40 -0.78 -4.27
N TYR A 153 -13.67 -1.90 -4.29
CA TYR A 153 -14.22 -3.26 -4.18
C TYR A 153 -13.47 -4.04 -3.12
N VAL A 154 -14.21 -4.84 -2.34
CA VAL A 154 -13.68 -5.83 -1.42
C VAL A 154 -14.34 -7.16 -1.73
N ASP A 155 -13.54 -8.19 -2.01
CA ASP A 155 -14.02 -9.52 -2.42
C ASP A 155 -15.07 -9.45 -3.55
N GLY A 156 -14.81 -8.60 -4.53
CA GLY A 156 -15.66 -8.40 -5.70
C GLY A 156 -16.93 -7.59 -5.46
N LYS A 157 -17.16 -7.09 -4.25
CA LYS A 157 -18.32 -6.27 -3.90
C LYS A 157 -17.94 -4.81 -3.87
N ALA A 158 -18.70 -3.95 -4.58
CA ALA A 158 -18.53 -2.51 -4.52
C ALA A 158 -18.88 -2.00 -3.11
N VAL A 159 -17.97 -1.24 -2.50
CA VAL A 159 -18.11 -0.79 -1.09
C VAL A 159 -18.17 0.73 -0.96
N TYR A 160 -17.58 1.48 -1.90
CA TYR A 160 -17.58 2.94 -1.88
C TYR A 160 -17.33 3.49 -3.28
N THR A 161 -17.98 4.61 -3.61
CA THR A 161 -17.76 5.33 -4.86
C THR A 161 -17.54 6.81 -4.58
N ALA A 162 -16.44 7.35 -5.09
CA ALA A 162 -16.14 8.78 -5.11
C ALA A 162 -16.44 9.35 -6.48
N THR A 163 -17.01 10.57 -6.55
CA THR A 163 -17.44 11.20 -7.80
C THR A 163 -16.94 12.64 -7.96
N SER A 164 -16.09 13.13 -7.06
CA SER A 164 -15.53 14.48 -7.10
C SER A 164 -14.02 14.46 -6.96
N ASN A 165 -13.33 15.42 -7.58
CA ASN A 165 -11.88 15.58 -7.53
C ASN A 165 -11.11 14.30 -7.92
N ILE A 166 -11.57 13.61 -8.94
CA ILE A 166 -10.97 12.34 -9.37
C ILE A 166 -9.59 12.59 -9.99
N PRO A 167 -8.54 11.87 -9.58
CA PRO A 167 -7.23 11.98 -10.19
C PRO A 167 -7.26 11.55 -11.65
N SER A 168 -6.41 12.18 -12.48
CA SER A 168 -6.42 11.99 -13.92
C SER A 168 -5.06 11.66 -14.52
N THR A 169 -4.01 11.59 -13.72
CA THR A 169 -2.65 11.31 -14.18
C THR A 169 -2.28 9.86 -13.96
N ALA A 170 -1.78 9.18 -14.99
CA ALA A 170 -1.33 7.80 -14.90
C ALA A 170 -0.29 7.63 -13.79
N GLY A 171 -0.38 6.54 -13.06
CA GLY A 171 0.48 6.24 -11.91
C GLY A 171 1.03 4.83 -11.95
N LYS A 172 2.07 4.60 -11.14
CA LYS A 172 2.62 3.27 -10.91
C LYS A 172 1.74 2.50 -9.94
N ILE A 173 1.60 1.21 -10.17
CA ILE A 173 0.98 0.30 -9.21
C ILE A 173 2.00 0.01 -8.12
N MET A 174 1.62 0.18 -6.86
CA MET A 174 2.51 -0.02 -5.72
C MET A 174 1.85 -0.82 -4.62
N MET A 175 2.68 -1.60 -3.91
CA MET A 175 2.36 -2.28 -2.66
C MET A 175 3.48 -1.98 -1.70
N ASN A 176 3.18 -1.62 -0.46
CA ASN A 176 4.21 -1.42 0.55
C ASN A 176 3.75 -1.76 1.96
N VAL A 177 4.72 -1.96 2.81
CA VAL A 177 4.54 -2.11 4.25
C VAL A 177 5.55 -1.23 4.96
N TRP A 178 5.12 -0.50 5.98
CA TRP A 178 5.98 0.45 6.66
C TRP A 178 5.48 0.77 8.07
N PRO A 179 6.39 1.07 9.03
CA PRO A 179 6.03 1.62 10.32
C PRO A 179 5.98 3.15 10.24
N GLY A 180 5.05 3.75 10.98
CA GLY A 180 4.88 5.19 11.03
C GLY A 180 5.61 5.84 12.19
N ILE A 181 5.88 7.14 12.05
CA ILE A 181 6.38 8.01 13.11
C ILE A 181 5.72 9.38 13.01
N GLY A 182 5.36 9.95 14.17
CA GLY A 182 4.72 11.27 14.22
C GLY A 182 3.25 11.27 13.77
N VAL A 183 2.63 10.11 13.65
CA VAL A 183 1.24 9.91 13.20
C VAL A 183 0.45 9.00 14.17
N ASN A 184 0.68 9.19 15.47
CA ASN A 184 0.07 8.35 16.51
C ASN A 184 -1.47 8.39 16.50
N ASP A 185 -2.06 9.52 16.13
CA ASP A 185 -3.52 9.68 16.05
C ASP A 185 -4.10 8.81 14.92
N TRP A 186 -3.32 8.59 13.86
CA TRP A 186 -3.73 7.79 12.70
C TRP A 186 -3.42 6.30 12.90
N LEU A 187 -2.18 5.97 13.31
CA LEU A 187 -1.66 4.60 13.29
C LEU A 187 -1.47 3.99 14.67
N LYS A 188 -1.55 4.75 15.76
CA LYS A 188 -0.94 4.45 17.08
C LYS A 188 0.58 4.35 17.00
N PRO A 189 1.30 4.46 18.12
CA PRO A 189 2.74 4.28 18.14
C PRO A 189 3.15 2.88 17.73
N PHE A 190 4.18 2.76 16.89
CA PHE A 190 4.78 1.47 16.59
C PHE A 190 5.58 0.98 17.80
N ASP A 191 5.37 -0.26 18.21
CA ASP A 191 6.00 -0.87 19.40
C ASP A 191 7.38 -1.49 19.11
N GLY A 192 7.84 -1.44 17.85
CA GLY A 192 9.13 -1.98 17.44
C GLY A 192 9.17 -3.48 17.21
N LYS A 193 8.03 -4.17 17.27
CA LYS A 193 7.97 -5.61 17.00
C LYS A 193 8.37 -5.92 15.57
N THR A 194 9.38 -6.74 15.37
CA THR A 194 9.88 -7.18 14.07
C THR A 194 10.33 -8.65 14.13
N PRO A 195 10.37 -9.38 12.99
CA PRO A 195 9.86 -8.96 11.70
C PRO A 195 8.33 -9.03 11.61
N LEU A 196 7.76 -8.23 10.70
CA LEU A 196 6.32 -8.24 10.38
C LEU A 196 6.17 -8.34 8.86
N THR A 197 5.29 -9.22 8.39
CA THR A 197 5.15 -9.50 6.95
C THR A 197 3.70 -9.43 6.49
N ALA A 198 3.46 -8.69 5.41
CA ALA A 198 2.24 -8.81 4.60
C ALA A 198 2.53 -9.66 3.36
N SER A 199 1.50 -10.34 2.87
CA SER A 199 1.63 -11.23 1.72
C SER A 199 0.60 -10.91 0.65
N TYR A 200 1.00 -11.05 -0.62
CA TYR A 200 0.19 -10.73 -1.79
C TYR A 200 0.23 -11.89 -2.78
N GLU A 201 -0.92 -12.24 -3.34
CA GLU A 201 -1.07 -13.27 -4.37
C GLU A 201 -1.21 -12.69 -5.77
#